data_8bba95b0a2799a6a9e1a0a3f61b0d70e
#
_entry.id   8bba95b0a2799a6a9e1a0a3f61b0d70e
#
_cell.length_a   1.000
_cell.length_b   1.000
_cell.length_c   1.000
_cell.angle_alpha   90.00
_cell.angle_beta   90.00
_cell.angle_gamma   90.00
#
_symmetry.space_group_name_H-M   'P 1'
#
loop_
_entity.id
_entity.type
_entity.pdbx_description
1 polymer ?
#
loop_
_entity_poly.entity_id
_entity_poly.type
_entity_poly.pdbx_seq_one_letter_code
_entity_poly.pdbx_strand_id
1 'polypeptide(L)'
;MRIVAGVGKGRNLFSPKGATRPTSDRAKEALFSTLESEFGSLNDLYLLDLFCGSGAIGVEALSRGAAVVHAVDKEEDATQIARQNFALLEGYPGIGSASVFTMAAHRYLESLSNITFDIIFIDPPYETKNENVEKILGEIAARQLMKSGGIVAVERETRQSPFTWPMGFEPLKEREYGIATIHYAVAKDEEKSRQ
;
A
#
# COMPACT_ATOMS: atom_id res chain seq x y z
N MET A 1 -12.55 3.10 12.36
CA MET A 1 -11.87 2.07 11.53
C MET A 1 -11.31 1.00 12.43
N ARG A 2 -11.30 -0.25 12.01
CA ARG A 2 -10.82 -1.39 12.80
C ARG A 2 -10.00 -2.34 11.94
N ILE A 3 -9.25 -3.23 12.58
CA ILE A 3 -8.60 -4.38 11.91
C ILE A 3 -9.70 -5.39 11.56
N VAL A 4 -9.76 -5.78 10.28
CA VAL A 4 -10.87 -6.62 9.76
C VAL A 4 -10.54 -8.10 9.89
N ALA A 5 -9.28 -8.50 9.69
CA ALA A 5 -8.86 -9.89 9.72
C ALA A 5 -7.48 -10.10 10.37
N GLY A 6 -7.07 -11.35 10.49
CA GLY A 6 -5.79 -11.74 11.06
C GLY A 6 -5.75 -11.70 12.59
N VAL A 7 -4.55 -11.70 13.16
CA VAL A 7 -4.31 -11.82 14.61
C VAL A 7 -4.89 -10.66 15.42
N GLY A 8 -4.95 -9.46 14.83
CA GLY A 8 -5.47 -8.25 15.48
C GLY A 8 -6.96 -7.99 15.23
N LYS A 9 -7.69 -8.92 14.60
CA LYS A 9 -9.10 -8.74 14.21
C LYS A 9 -9.96 -8.12 15.32
N GLY A 10 -10.73 -7.08 14.95
CA GLY A 10 -11.69 -6.39 15.83
C GLY A 10 -11.08 -5.24 16.63
N ARG A 11 -9.75 -5.06 16.67
CA ARG A 11 -9.14 -3.92 17.35
C ARG A 11 -9.44 -2.60 16.62
N ASN A 12 -9.85 -1.60 17.36
CA ASN A 12 -10.06 -0.26 16.83
C ASN A 12 -8.73 0.43 16.57
N LEU A 13 -8.62 1.10 15.42
CA LEU A 13 -7.48 1.92 15.06
C LEU A 13 -7.69 3.38 15.47
N PHE A 14 -6.62 4.02 15.91
CA PHE A 14 -6.59 5.47 16.10
C PHE A 14 -6.70 6.16 14.74
N SER A 15 -7.37 7.29 14.71
CA SER A 15 -7.53 8.11 13.49
C SER A 15 -7.20 9.57 13.81
N PRO A 16 -6.66 10.33 12.85
CA PRO A 16 -6.43 11.77 13.03
C PRO A 16 -7.73 12.50 13.37
N LYS A 17 -7.65 13.49 14.27
CA LYS A 17 -8.78 14.39 14.55
C LYS A 17 -9.12 15.17 13.28
N GLY A 18 -10.37 15.07 12.81
CA GLY A 18 -10.82 15.79 11.63
C GLY A 18 -10.42 15.13 10.30
N ALA A 19 -9.95 13.89 10.30
CA ALA A 19 -9.71 13.14 9.07
C ALA A 19 -10.98 13.07 8.25
N THR A 20 -11.01 13.75 7.11
CA THR A 20 -12.17 13.85 6.23
C THR A 20 -12.47 12.54 5.53
N ARG A 21 -11.55 11.56 5.56
CA ARG A 21 -11.72 10.27 4.91
C ARG A 21 -10.76 9.17 5.39
N PRO A 22 -11.18 8.32 6.34
CA PRO A 22 -10.53 7.03 6.50
C PRO A 22 -10.93 6.12 5.32
N THR A 23 -10.00 5.41 4.71
CA THR A 23 -10.32 4.25 3.86
C THR A 23 -11.36 3.41 4.59
N SER A 24 -12.55 3.23 4.02
CA SER A 24 -13.63 2.53 4.72
C SER A 24 -13.20 1.09 5.01
N ASP A 25 -13.68 0.51 6.12
CA ASP A 25 -13.43 -0.91 6.43
C ASP A 25 -13.78 -1.80 5.23
N ARG A 26 -14.82 -1.43 4.47
CA ARG A 26 -15.26 -2.15 3.26
C ARG A 26 -14.26 -2.03 2.11
N ALA A 27 -13.70 -0.85 1.85
CA ALA A 27 -12.70 -0.67 0.79
C ALA A 27 -11.41 -1.42 1.14
N LYS A 28 -11.00 -1.35 2.41
CA LYS A 28 -9.85 -2.10 2.92
C LYS A 28 -10.06 -3.62 2.81
N GLU A 29 -11.22 -4.14 3.22
CA GLU A 29 -11.56 -5.56 3.08
C GLU A 29 -11.50 -6.01 1.62
N ALA A 30 -12.02 -5.22 0.72
CA ALA A 30 -12.02 -5.52 -0.71
C ALA A 30 -10.60 -5.48 -1.32
N LEU A 31 -9.75 -4.53 -0.92
CA LEU A 31 -8.33 -4.51 -1.30
C LEU A 31 -7.67 -5.83 -0.89
N PHE A 32 -7.78 -6.20 0.38
CA PHE A 32 -7.13 -7.40 0.89
C PHE A 32 -7.73 -8.70 0.31
N SER A 33 -9.03 -8.74 0.03
CA SER A 33 -9.65 -9.87 -0.69
C SER A 33 -9.06 -10.04 -2.09
N THR A 34 -8.78 -8.93 -2.78
CA THR A 34 -8.10 -8.97 -4.08
C THR A 34 -6.67 -9.50 -3.93
N LEU A 35 -5.89 -8.97 -2.99
CA LEU A 35 -4.51 -9.40 -2.76
C LEU A 35 -4.43 -10.88 -2.36
N GLU A 36 -5.32 -11.35 -1.47
CA GLU A 36 -5.38 -12.76 -1.09
C GLU A 36 -5.79 -13.68 -2.26
N SER A 37 -6.64 -13.20 -3.18
CA SER A 37 -6.97 -13.94 -4.40
C SER A 37 -5.77 -14.13 -5.32
N GLU A 38 -4.85 -13.16 -5.38
CA GLU A 38 -3.68 -13.21 -6.26
C GLU A 38 -2.50 -13.99 -5.62
N PHE A 39 -2.27 -13.80 -4.32
CA PHE A 39 -1.14 -14.41 -3.61
C PHE A 39 -1.49 -15.69 -2.84
N GLY A 40 -2.77 -16.01 -2.66
CA GLY A 40 -3.24 -17.09 -1.80
C GLY A 40 -3.25 -16.71 -0.31
N SER A 41 -2.22 -16.06 0.18
CA SER A 41 -2.13 -15.50 1.53
C SER A 41 -1.18 -14.31 1.55
N LEU A 42 -1.20 -13.54 2.64
CA LEU A 42 -0.22 -12.48 2.85
C LEU A 42 1.00 -12.92 3.67
N ASN A 43 1.05 -14.19 4.07
CA ASN A 43 2.18 -14.70 4.84
C ASN A 43 3.50 -14.48 4.08
N ASP A 44 4.50 -14.02 4.82
CA ASP A 44 5.86 -13.79 4.33
C ASP A 44 6.01 -12.70 3.25
N LEU A 45 4.92 -11.99 2.89
CA LEU A 45 4.96 -10.92 1.91
C LEU A 45 5.49 -9.61 2.51
N TYR A 46 6.13 -8.82 1.65
CA TYR A 46 6.65 -7.48 1.94
C TYR A 46 5.71 -6.44 1.32
N LEU A 47 5.18 -5.54 2.15
CA LEU A 47 4.25 -4.50 1.73
C LEU A 47 4.86 -3.11 1.97
N LEU A 48 4.75 -2.25 0.96
CA LEU A 48 5.01 -0.82 1.05
C LEU A 48 3.70 -0.06 0.92
N ASP A 49 3.37 0.75 1.94
CA ASP A 49 2.22 1.65 2.00
C ASP A 49 2.72 3.08 1.82
N LEU A 50 2.64 3.60 0.60
CA LEU A 50 2.95 4.98 0.27
C LEU A 50 1.71 5.86 0.52
N PHE A 51 1.87 6.96 1.24
CA PHE A 51 0.80 7.82 1.74
C PHE A 51 -0.04 7.13 2.82
N CYS A 52 0.62 6.50 3.79
CA CYS A 52 -0.01 5.57 4.72
C CYS A 52 -1.03 6.20 5.69
N GLY A 53 -1.03 7.52 5.86
CA GLY A 53 -1.92 8.19 6.80
C GLY A 53 -1.83 7.59 8.21
N SER A 54 -2.90 7.02 8.70
CA SER A 54 -2.94 6.34 10.00
C SER A 54 -2.31 4.93 10.00
N GLY A 55 -1.76 4.47 8.88
CA GLY A 55 -1.17 3.14 8.73
C GLY A 55 -2.18 1.99 8.65
N ALA A 56 -3.44 2.28 8.37
CA ALA A 56 -4.51 1.28 8.42
C ALA A 56 -4.32 0.11 7.46
N ILE A 57 -3.77 0.35 6.26
CA ILE A 57 -3.46 -0.69 5.28
C ILE A 57 -2.28 -1.53 5.77
N GLY A 58 -1.19 -0.89 6.18
CA GLY A 58 -0.02 -1.60 6.69
C GLY A 58 -0.32 -2.45 7.94
N VAL A 59 -1.11 -1.92 8.90
CA VAL A 59 -1.52 -2.66 10.10
C VAL A 59 -2.40 -3.86 9.74
N GLU A 60 -3.33 -3.71 8.80
CA GLU A 60 -4.14 -4.82 8.31
C GLU A 60 -3.29 -5.90 7.66
N ALA A 61 -2.32 -5.52 6.80
CA ALA A 61 -1.38 -6.44 6.17
C ALA A 61 -0.58 -7.23 7.21
N LEU A 62 -0.03 -6.52 8.21
CA LEU A 62 0.73 -7.13 9.30
C LEU A 62 -0.14 -8.10 10.11
N SER A 63 -1.38 -7.72 10.42
CA SER A 63 -2.36 -8.59 11.10
C SER A 63 -2.69 -9.86 10.31
N ARG A 64 -2.62 -9.81 8.97
CA ARG A 64 -2.88 -10.95 8.06
C ARG A 64 -1.64 -11.80 7.76
N GLY A 65 -0.49 -11.47 8.37
CA GLY A 65 0.73 -12.28 8.28
C GLY A 65 1.84 -11.72 7.39
N ALA A 66 1.74 -10.49 6.89
CA ALA A 66 2.84 -9.86 6.17
C ALA A 66 4.12 -9.86 7.02
N ALA A 67 5.25 -10.25 6.44
CA ALA A 67 6.53 -10.35 7.13
C ALA A 67 7.17 -8.97 7.37
N VAL A 68 7.05 -8.08 6.40
CA VAL A 68 7.62 -6.73 6.46
C VAL A 68 6.61 -5.73 5.93
N VAL A 69 6.39 -4.66 6.69
CA VAL A 69 5.59 -3.52 6.28
C VAL A 69 6.40 -2.25 6.41
N HIS A 70 6.53 -1.51 5.32
CA HIS A 70 7.03 -0.14 5.35
C HIS A 70 5.85 0.81 5.10
N ALA A 71 5.64 1.74 6.03
CA ALA A 71 4.58 2.73 5.98
C ALA A 71 5.21 4.13 5.88
N VAL A 72 4.84 4.89 4.87
CA VAL A 72 5.47 6.18 4.53
C VAL A 72 4.40 7.25 4.44
N ASP A 73 4.59 8.35 5.16
CA ASP A 73 3.82 9.56 5.00
C ASP A 73 4.69 10.78 5.28
N LYS A 74 4.37 11.91 4.65
CA LYS A 74 5.12 13.16 4.87
C LYS A 74 4.68 13.88 6.14
N GLU A 75 3.47 13.62 6.62
CA GLU A 75 2.85 14.31 7.75
C GLU A 75 3.22 13.60 9.07
N GLU A 76 3.88 14.32 9.97
CA GLU A 76 4.32 13.79 11.28
C GLU A 76 3.15 13.28 12.11
N ASP A 77 2.03 14.03 12.15
CA ASP A 77 0.85 13.64 12.91
C ASP A 77 0.27 12.30 12.41
N ALA A 78 0.29 12.08 11.09
CA ALA A 78 -0.16 10.83 10.49
C ALA A 78 0.75 9.66 10.89
N THR A 79 2.07 9.84 10.78
CA THR A 79 3.03 8.79 11.11
C THR A 79 3.10 8.49 12.61
N GLN A 80 2.85 9.46 13.49
CA GLN A 80 2.71 9.20 14.93
C GLN A 80 1.50 8.29 15.21
N ILE A 81 0.36 8.54 14.56
CA ILE A 81 -0.82 7.68 14.67
C ILE A 81 -0.54 6.30 14.09
N ALA A 82 0.14 6.21 12.94
CA ALA A 82 0.54 4.95 12.35
C ALA A 82 1.40 4.12 13.33
N ARG A 83 2.39 4.71 13.98
CA ARG A 83 3.21 4.03 15.01
C ARG A 83 2.35 3.49 16.16
N GLN A 84 1.38 4.28 16.65
CA GLN A 84 0.44 3.82 17.70
C GLN A 84 -0.41 2.64 17.21
N ASN A 85 -0.84 2.66 15.97
CA ASN A 85 -1.63 1.59 15.37
C ASN A 85 -0.82 0.31 15.18
N PHE A 86 0.42 0.40 14.72
CA PHE A 86 1.31 -0.77 14.63
C PHE A 86 1.61 -1.35 16.01
N ALA A 87 1.79 -0.52 17.03
CA ALA A 87 2.02 -0.97 18.41
C ALA A 87 0.85 -1.81 18.98
N LEU A 88 -0.36 -1.70 18.43
CA LEU A 88 -1.49 -2.57 18.80
C LEU A 88 -1.20 -4.05 18.48
N LEU A 89 -0.29 -4.34 17.59
CA LEU A 89 0.06 -5.71 17.18
C LEU A 89 1.33 -6.23 17.85
N GLU A 90 2.00 -5.42 18.65
CA GLU A 90 3.18 -5.86 19.40
C GLU A 90 2.83 -7.01 20.37
N GLY A 91 3.72 -7.99 20.44
CA GLY A 91 3.57 -9.14 21.33
C GLY A 91 2.71 -10.29 20.80
N TYR A 92 2.09 -10.17 19.62
CA TYR A 92 1.45 -11.32 18.99
C TYR A 92 2.51 -12.28 18.45
N PRO A 93 2.40 -13.60 18.74
CA PRO A 93 3.34 -14.61 18.20
C PRO A 93 3.34 -14.61 16.67
N GLY A 94 4.52 -14.60 16.08
CA GLY A 94 4.69 -14.67 14.63
C GLY A 94 4.36 -13.39 13.87
N ILE A 95 4.13 -12.27 14.58
CA ILE A 95 3.90 -10.98 13.92
C ILE A 95 5.17 -10.54 13.19
N GLY A 96 5.02 -10.04 11.97
CA GLY A 96 6.11 -9.48 11.18
C GLY A 96 6.64 -8.16 11.74
N SER A 97 7.48 -7.50 10.99
CA SER A 97 8.05 -6.20 11.35
C SER A 97 7.40 -5.05 10.61
N ALA A 98 7.28 -3.90 11.27
CA ALA A 98 6.81 -2.67 10.65
C ALA A 98 7.80 -1.53 10.87
N SER A 99 8.00 -0.71 9.84
CA SER A 99 8.80 0.52 9.92
C SER A 99 7.98 1.69 9.39
N VAL A 100 7.93 2.79 10.16
CA VAL A 100 7.17 3.99 9.80
C VAL A 100 8.14 5.14 9.54
N PHE A 101 8.05 5.72 8.34
CA PHE A 101 8.93 6.77 7.84
C PHE A 101 8.16 8.07 7.65
N THR A 102 8.63 9.15 8.28
CA THR A 102 8.08 10.50 8.11
C THR A 102 8.87 11.21 7.03
N MET A 103 8.47 11.03 5.78
CA MET A 103 9.08 11.69 4.62
C MET A 103 8.18 11.62 3.39
N ALA A 104 8.47 12.45 2.39
CA ALA A 104 7.77 12.39 1.12
C ALA A 104 8.06 11.08 0.36
N ALA A 105 7.06 10.53 -0.34
CA ALA A 105 7.15 9.26 -1.05
C ALA A 105 8.37 9.15 -1.99
N HIS A 106 8.64 10.18 -2.82
CA HIS A 106 9.81 10.19 -3.71
C HIS A 106 11.14 10.10 -2.95
N ARG A 107 11.27 10.82 -1.81
CA ARG A 107 12.48 10.74 -0.97
C ARG A 107 12.68 9.37 -0.38
N TYR A 108 11.58 8.74 0.03
CA TYR A 108 11.63 7.38 0.53
C TYR A 108 12.08 6.40 -0.55
N LEU A 109 11.48 6.46 -1.74
CA LEU A 109 11.88 5.61 -2.87
C LEU A 109 13.36 5.80 -3.22
N GLU A 110 13.85 7.05 -3.28
CA GLU A 110 15.27 7.37 -3.51
C GLU A 110 16.20 6.75 -2.45
N SER A 111 15.76 6.65 -1.21
CA SER A 111 16.57 6.12 -0.09
C SER A 111 16.65 4.60 -0.03
N LEU A 112 15.78 3.90 -0.76
CA LEU A 112 15.73 2.44 -0.74
C LEU A 112 16.97 1.83 -1.37
N SER A 113 17.50 0.80 -0.71
CA SER A 113 18.56 -0.06 -1.22
C SER A 113 18.31 -1.50 -0.77
N ASN A 114 18.53 -2.46 -1.65
CA ASN A 114 18.52 -3.90 -1.34
C ASN A 114 17.21 -4.43 -0.74
N ILE A 115 16.07 -3.80 -1.04
CA ILE A 115 14.75 -4.30 -0.67
C ILE A 115 13.81 -4.22 -1.86
N THR A 116 13.00 -5.26 -2.03
CA THR A 116 11.91 -5.31 -3.01
C THR A 116 10.64 -5.75 -2.32
N PHE A 117 9.51 -5.31 -2.85
CA PHE A 117 8.20 -5.54 -2.27
C PHE A 117 7.36 -6.47 -3.14
N ASP A 118 6.53 -7.28 -2.49
CA ASP A 118 5.50 -8.06 -3.15
C ASP A 118 4.27 -7.20 -3.45
N ILE A 119 4.00 -6.23 -2.57
CA ILE A 119 2.84 -5.34 -2.66
C ILE A 119 3.30 -3.90 -2.44
N ILE A 120 2.89 -2.99 -3.33
CA ILE A 120 2.99 -1.54 -3.11
C ILE A 120 1.59 -0.94 -3.22
N PHE A 121 1.13 -0.29 -2.15
CA PHE A 121 -0.12 0.46 -2.13
C PHE A 121 0.17 1.96 -2.19
N ILE A 122 -0.58 2.68 -3.05
CA ILE A 122 -0.40 4.10 -3.33
C ILE A 122 -1.76 4.78 -3.24
N ASP A 123 -2.00 5.55 -2.16
CA ASP A 123 -3.24 6.30 -1.94
C ASP A 123 -2.93 7.80 -1.72
N PRO A 124 -2.52 8.51 -2.78
CA PRO A 124 -2.18 9.91 -2.65
C PRO A 124 -3.43 10.78 -2.47
N PRO A 125 -3.30 11.99 -1.86
CA PRO A 125 -4.39 12.96 -1.82
C PRO A 125 -5.02 13.16 -3.20
N TYR A 126 -6.34 13.37 -3.27
CA TYR A 126 -7.06 13.50 -4.54
C TYR A 126 -6.59 14.64 -5.42
N GLU A 127 -6.09 15.71 -4.82
CA GLU A 127 -5.49 16.84 -5.52
C GLU A 127 -4.19 16.48 -6.24
N THR A 128 -3.62 15.31 -5.93
CA THR A 128 -2.39 14.85 -6.60
C THR A 128 -2.67 14.57 -8.07
N LYS A 129 -1.96 15.29 -8.94
CA LYS A 129 -2.08 15.11 -10.38
C LYS A 129 -1.59 13.74 -10.83
N ASN A 130 -2.17 13.21 -11.90
CA ASN A 130 -1.78 11.91 -12.46
C ASN A 130 -0.31 11.85 -12.86
N GLU A 131 0.27 12.96 -13.36
CA GLU A 131 1.69 13.02 -13.70
C GLU A 131 2.61 12.72 -12.48
N ASN A 132 2.16 13.05 -11.27
CA ASN A 132 2.92 12.74 -10.06
C ASN A 132 2.78 11.26 -9.67
N VAL A 133 1.61 10.65 -9.88
CA VAL A 133 1.40 9.21 -9.71
C VAL A 133 2.25 8.44 -10.71
N GLU A 134 2.22 8.84 -11.98
CA GLU A 134 3.03 8.25 -13.06
C GLU A 134 4.54 8.35 -12.78
N LYS A 135 5.01 9.47 -12.21
CA LYS A 135 6.41 9.61 -11.78
C LYS A 135 6.78 8.62 -10.68
N ILE A 136 5.92 8.45 -9.68
CA ILE A 136 6.13 7.47 -8.59
C ILE A 136 6.19 6.06 -9.18
N LEU A 137 5.24 5.70 -10.04
CA LEU A 137 5.22 4.40 -10.70
C LEU A 137 6.44 4.18 -11.58
N GLY A 138 6.86 5.22 -12.33
CA GLY A 138 8.08 5.19 -13.15
C GLY A 138 9.34 4.97 -12.31
N GLU A 139 9.43 5.59 -11.13
CA GLU A 139 10.55 5.41 -10.22
C GLU A 139 10.58 4.00 -9.64
N ILE A 140 9.41 3.46 -9.24
CA ILE A 140 9.29 2.07 -8.76
C ILE A 140 9.76 1.08 -9.83
N ALA A 141 9.35 1.28 -11.08
CA ALA A 141 9.75 0.44 -12.20
C ALA A 141 11.26 0.56 -12.50
N ALA A 142 11.76 1.79 -12.67
CA ALA A 142 13.16 2.05 -13.03
C ALA A 142 14.16 1.52 -11.99
N ARG A 143 13.77 1.52 -10.72
CA ARG A 143 14.60 1.02 -9.60
C ARG A 143 14.32 -0.44 -9.25
N GLN A 144 13.42 -1.09 -9.98
CA GLN A 144 13.06 -2.50 -9.77
C GLN A 144 12.67 -2.79 -8.31
N LEU A 145 11.83 -1.93 -7.72
CA LEU A 145 11.44 -2.04 -6.32
C LEU A 145 10.34 -3.09 -6.07
N MET A 146 9.82 -3.72 -7.12
CA MET A 146 8.86 -4.81 -7.04
C MET A 146 9.54 -6.15 -7.31
N LYS A 147 9.09 -7.19 -6.61
CA LYS A 147 9.38 -8.57 -7.01
C LYS A 147 8.60 -8.91 -8.29
N SER A 148 9.12 -9.84 -9.09
CA SER A 148 8.38 -10.38 -10.24
C SER A 148 7.04 -10.98 -9.79
N GLY A 149 5.96 -10.64 -10.47
CA GLY A 149 4.60 -11.02 -10.07
C GLY A 149 4.04 -10.24 -8.89
N GLY A 150 4.78 -9.28 -8.36
CA GLY A 150 4.28 -8.38 -7.32
C GLY A 150 3.17 -7.47 -7.84
N ILE A 151 2.31 -7.00 -6.93
CA ILE A 151 1.15 -6.18 -7.27
C ILE A 151 1.33 -4.77 -6.75
N VAL A 152 1.15 -3.80 -7.65
CA VAL A 152 0.93 -2.41 -7.27
C VAL A 152 -0.57 -2.10 -7.33
N ALA A 153 -1.08 -1.45 -6.29
CA ALA A 153 -2.45 -1.00 -6.18
C ALA A 153 -2.48 0.51 -5.97
N VAL A 154 -3.16 1.23 -6.84
CA VAL A 154 -3.26 2.70 -6.81
C VAL A 154 -4.70 3.09 -6.57
N GLU A 155 -4.98 3.80 -5.47
CA GLU A 155 -6.30 4.37 -5.21
C GLU A 155 -6.41 5.76 -5.83
N ARG A 156 -7.51 5.99 -6.56
CA ARG A 156 -7.86 7.30 -7.15
C ARG A 156 -9.35 7.58 -6.96
N GLU A 157 -9.74 8.84 -7.08
CA GLU A 157 -11.14 9.19 -7.16
C GLU A 157 -11.74 8.67 -8.48
N THR A 158 -12.90 8.00 -8.41
CA THR A 158 -13.54 7.34 -9.57
C THR A 158 -13.81 8.29 -10.76
N ARG A 159 -13.96 9.59 -10.49
CA ARG A 159 -14.23 10.59 -11.54
C ARG A 159 -12.97 11.23 -12.12
N GLN A 160 -11.79 10.87 -11.64
CA GLN A 160 -10.54 11.40 -12.20
C GLN A 160 -10.24 10.76 -13.56
N SER A 161 -9.54 11.52 -14.41
CA SER A 161 -8.99 10.95 -15.65
C SER A 161 -8.06 9.79 -15.33
N PRO A 162 -8.01 8.74 -16.16
CA PRO A 162 -7.08 7.64 -15.97
C PRO A 162 -5.63 8.12 -16.05
N PHE A 163 -4.75 7.48 -15.30
CA PHE A 163 -3.30 7.63 -15.42
C PHE A 163 -2.74 6.51 -16.30
N THR A 164 -1.49 6.68 -16.75
CA THR A 164 -0.81 5.70 -17.60
C THR A 164 0.13 4.82 -16.77
N TRP A 165 0.03 3.52 -16.93
CA TRP A 165 0.99 2.59 -16.36
C TRP A 165 2.30 2.68 -17.12
N PRO A 166 3.46 2.86 -16.44
CA PRO A 166 4.74 2.83 -17.12
C PRO A 166 5.12 1.42 -17.55
N MET A 167 6.11 1.33 -18.43
CA MET A 167 6.72 0.05 -18.83
C MET A 167 7.20 -0.72 -17.58
N GLY A 168 7.02 -2.03 -17.56
CA GLY A 168 7.28 -2.89 -16.40
C GLY A 168 6.04 -3.24 -15.59
N PHE A 169 4.89 -2.60 -15.85
CA PHE A 169 3.62 -2.94 -15.23
C PHE A 169 2.58 -3.38 -16.27
N GLU A 170 1.87 -4.46 -15.96
CA GLU A 170 0.72 -4.93 -16.73
C GLU A 170 -0.56 -4.66 -15.96
N PRO A 171 -1.49 -3.85 -16.48
CA PRO A 171 -2.79 -3.66 -15.87
C PRO A 171 -3.49 -5.00 -15.62
N LEU A 172 -3.97 -5.21 -14.38
CA LEU A 172 -4.62 -6.45 -13.98
C LEU A 172 -6.14 -6.29 -13.92
N LYS A 173 -6.61 -5.33 -13.11
CA LYS A 173 -8.03 -5.05 -12.90
C LYS A 173 -8.23 -3.70 -12.22
N GLU A 174 -9.50 -3.28 -12.20
CA GLU A 174 -9.98 -2.12 -11.47
C GLU A 174 -11.17 -2.51 -10.60
N ARG A 175 -11.32 -1.86 -9.46
CA ARG A 175 -12.44 -2.05 -8.53
C ARG A 175 -12.92 -0.72 -7.99
N GLU A 176 -14.19 -0.45 -8.15
CA GLU A 176 -14.84 0.76 -7.65
C GLU A 176 -15.45 0.54 -6.27
N TYR A 177 -15.21 1.49 -5.37
CA TYR A 177 -15.73 1.49 -4.00
C TYR A 177 -16.27 2.88 -3.65
N GLY A 178 -17.53 3.12 -4.00
CA GLY A 178 -18.15 4.43 -3.81
C GLY A 178 -17.51 5.48 -4.71
N ILE A 179 -16.78 6.42 -4.12
CA ILE A 179 -16.10 7.50 -4.86
C ILE A 179 -14.62 7.18 -5.16
N ALA A 180 -14.13 6.02 -4.75
CA ALA A 180 -12.77 5.58 -5.01
C ALA A 180 -12.74 4.41 -5.97
N THR A 181 -11.71 4.37 -6.81
CA THR A 181 -11.35 3.24 -7.66
C THR A 181 -9.92 2.81 -7.30
N ILE A 182 -9.73 1.53 -7.06
CA ILE A 182 -8.39 0.94 -6.92
C ILE A 182 -8.03 0.27 -8.25
N HIS A 183 -6.94 0.73 -8.83
CA HIS A 183 -6.34 0.20 -10.04
C HIS A 183 -5.20 -0.73 -9.67
N TYR A 184 -5.19 -1.94 -10.19
CA TYR A 184 -4.18 -2.96 -9.91
C TYR A 184 -3.35 -3.26 -11.15
N ALA A 185 -2.05 -3.42 -10.98
CA ALA A 185 -1.16 -3.93 -12.01
C ALA A 185 -0.13 -4.90 -11.44
N VAL A 186 0.34 -5.81 -12.27
CA VAL A 186 1.39 -6.78 -11.95
C VAL A 186 2.73 -6.29 -12.47
N ALA A 187 3.76 -6.38 -11.63
CA ALA A 187 5.14 -6.14 -12.07
C ALA A 187 5.65 -7.29 -12.93
N LYS A 188 6.14 -6.96 -14.12
CA LYS A 188 6.72 -7.92 -15.07
C LYS A 188 8.24 -7.99 -14.95
N ASP A 189 8.81 -9.16 -15.25
CA ASP A 189 10.22 -9.31 -15.48
C ASP A 189 10.61 -8.65 -16.82
N GLU A 190 11.64 -7.81 -16.82
CA GLU A 190 12.17 -7.22 -18.07
C GLU A 190 12.74 -8.26 -19.04
N GLU A 191 13.14 -9.45 -18.56
CA GLU A 191 13.72 -10.50 -19.41
C GLU A 191 12.74 -11.12 -20.40
N LYS A 192 11.44 -11.09 -20.15
CA LYS A 192 10.40 -11.67 -21.05
C LYS A 192 9.90 -10.70 -22.12
N SER A 193 10.28 -9.44 -22.06
CA SER A 193 9.83 -8.41 -23.02
C SER A 193 10.77 -8.22 -24.22
N ARG A 194 11.86 -9.00 -24.30
CA ARG A 194 12.88 -8.92 -25.39
C ARG A 194 12.90 -10.15 -26.31
N GLN A 195 11.86 -10.98 -26.28
CA GLN A 195 11.72 -12.11 -27.24
C GLN A 195 10.58 -11.87 -28.22
#